data_ec7daba4b96864436085d682b0b1dede
#
_entry.id   ec7daba4b96864436085d682b0b1dede
#
_cell.length_a   1.000
_cell.length_b   1.000
_cell.length_c   1.000
_cell.angle_alpha   90.00
_cell.angle_beta   90.00
_cell.angle_gamma   90.00
#
_symmetry.space_group_name_H-M   'P 1'
#
loop_
_entity.id
_entity.type
_entity.pdbx_description
1 polymer ?
#
loop_
_entity_poly.entity_id
_entity_poly.type
_entity_poly.pdbx_seq_one_letter_code
_entity_poly.pdbx_strand_id
1 'polypeptide(L)'
;IAQSHEASSEALADREAIVWRDRRLTYGDLTDRSRRLATYLHRAGFGVRRERADLAPHESGQDHVALYLYNGNEYLEGMLGAFKARCVSVNVNYRYVADELRYLLQNSESKAIIYHSKFAPLLAEIRDDLPEITLWLQVADDSGEPLLPGAVDYVEALASVPAGLPHVGHSPGV
;
A
#
# COMPACT_ATOMS: atom_id res chain seq x y z
N ILE A 1 1.10 11.98 9.55
CA ILE A 1 0.57 10.63 9.91
C ILE A 1 1.75 9.67 10.13
N ALA A 2 2.66 9.47 9.15
CA ALA A 2 3.78 8.53 9.30
C ALA A 2 4.64 8.80 10.54
N GLN A 3 5.07 10.04 10.74
CA GLN A 3 5.86 10.45 11.92
C GLN A 3 5.12 10.25 13.24
N SER A 4 3.82 10.61 13.29
CA SER A 4 3.02 10.42 14.50
C SER A 4 2.87 8.93 14.85
N HIS A 5 2.70 8.08 13.82
CA HIS A 5 2.66 6.62 14.02
C HIS A 5 4.01 6.10 14.55
N GLU A 6 5.13 6.53 13.99
CA GLU A 6 6.47 6.13 14.45
C GLU A 6 6.68 6.49 15.93
N ALA A 7 6.40 7.73 16.31
CA ALA A 7 6.54 8.19 17.71
C ALA A 7 5.63 7.42 18.66
N SER A 8 4.38 7.13 18.26
CA SER A 8 3.47 6.33 19.08
C SER A 8 3.94 4.89 19.24
N SER A 9 4.51 4.32 18.17
CA SER A 9 4.99 2.93 18.16
C SER A 9 6.23 2.74 19.02
N GLU A 10 7.12 3.72 19.11
CA GLU A 10 8.27 3.68 20.02
C GLU A 10 7.82 3.63 21.48
N ALA A 11 6.78 4.39 21.83
CA ALA A 11 6.26 4.44 23.19
C ALA A 11 5.39 3.22 23.59
N LEU A 12 4.78 2.56 22.62
CA LEU A 12 3.73 1.55 22.83
C LEU A 12 4.01 0.23 22.10
N ALA A 13 5.28 -0.08 21.80
CA ALA A 13 5.68 -1.18 20.90
C ALA A 13 4.99 -2.52 21.23
N ASP A 14 4.92 -2.88 22.51
CA ASP A 14 4.36 -4.15 22.99
C ASP A 14 2.83 -4.12 23.15
N ARG A 15 2.20 -2.97 22.98
CA ARG A 15 0.74 -2.87 23.08
C ARG A 15 0.06 -3.36 21.81
N GLU A 16 -1.09 -3.98 22.02
CA GLU A 16 -1.97 -4.43 20.93
C GLU A 16 -2.50 -3.23 20.15
N ALA A 17 -2.25 -3.23 18.83
CA ALA A 17 -2.68 -2.20 17.90
C ALA A 17 -3.83 -2.66 17.00
N ILE A 18 -3.84 -3.94 16.61
CA ILE A 18 -4.85 -4.52 15.72
C ILE A 18 -5.32 -5.85 16.29
N VAL A 19 -6.64 -6.01 16.33
CA VAL A 19 -7.31 -7.29 16.53
C VAL A 19 -8.18 -7.55 15.32
N TRP A 20 -7.83 -8.57 14.54
CA TRP A 20 -8.59 -8.97 13.37
C TRP A 20 -8.73 -10.49 13.32
N ARG A 21 -9.96 -11.00 13.52
CA ARG A 21 -10.22 -12.43 13.70
C ARG A 21 -9.31 -13.01 14.79
N ASP A 22 -8.51 -14.01 14.47
CA ASP A 22 -7.56 -14.65 15.40
C ASP A 22 -6.18 -13.96 15.43
N ARG A 23 -5.97 -12.96 14.59
CA ARG A 23 -4.71 -12.21 14.54
C ARG A 23 -4.72 -11.07 15.52
N ARG A 24 -3.63 -10.97 16.26
CA ARG A 24 -3.34 -9.84 17.15
C ARG A 24 -1.95 -9.32 16.80
N LEU A 25 -1.89 -8.06 16.43
CA LEU A 25 -0.65 -7.39 16.12
C LEU A 25 -0.42 -6.26 17.13
N THR A 26 0.80 -6.17 17.61
CA THR A 26 1.26 -5.05 18.42
C THR A 26 1.56 -3.83 17.53
N TYR A 27 1.77 -2.66 18.19
CA TYR A 27 2.30 -1.48 17.48
C TYR A 27 3.66 -1.78 16.85
N GLY A 28 4.51 -2.57 17.52
CA GLY A 28 5.80 -3.01 16.99
C GLY A 28 5.66 -3.82 15.71
N ASP A 29 4.75 -4.81 15.69
CA ASP A 29 4.48 -5.64 14.51
C ASP A 29 3.99 -4.81 13.33
N LEU A 30 3.01 -3.92 13.56
CA LEU A 30 2.46 -3.05 12.54
C LEU A 30 3.54 -2.10 11.98
N THR A 31 4.41 -1.60 12.86
CA THR A 31 5.51 -0.72 12.49
C THR A 31 6.55 -1.44 11.66
N ASP A 32 6.99 -2.64 12.05
CA ASP A 32 7.93 -3.45 11.28
C ASP A 32 7.40 -3.71 9.86
N ARG A 33 6.16 -4.21 9.77
CA ARG A 33 5.54 -4.56 8.49
C ARG A 33 5.33 -3.35 7.59
N SER A 34 4.84 -2.23 8.13
CA SER A 34 4.67 -1.00 7.34
C SER A 34 5.99 -0.34 6.93
N ARG A 35 7.07 -0.47 7.74
CA ARG A 35 8.42 -0.04 7.35
C ARG A 35 8.97 -0.89 6.22
N ARG A 36 8.78 -2.22 6.27
CA ARG A 36 9.19 -3.13 5.17
C ARG A 36 8.46 -2.79 3.88
N LEU A 37 7.14 -2.59 3.94
CA LEU A 37 6.38 -2.17 2.76
C LEU A 37 6.90 -0.84 2.20
N ALA A 38 7.14 0.16 3.05
CA ALA A 38 7.70 1.44 2.62
C ALA A 38 9.06 1.29 1.94
N THR A 39 9.93 0.44 2.50
CA THR A 39 11.25 0.14 1.94
C THR A 39 11.12 -0.58 0.60
N TYR A 40 10.19 -1.52 0.49
CA TYR A 40 9.92 -2.23 -0.76
C TYR A 40 9.44 -1.27 -1.85
N LEU A 41 8.41 -0.45 -1.56
CA LEU A 41 7.90 0.57 -2.48
C LEU A 41 9.00 1.53 -2.93
N HIS A 42 9.79 2.03 -1.99
CA HIS A 42 10.89 2.95 -2.31
C HIS A 42 11.94 2.31 -3.20
N ARG A 43 12.35 1.06 -2.95
CA ARG A 43 13.30 0.31 -3.79
C ARG A 43 12.75 0.02 -5.18
N ALA A 44 11.43 -0.16 -5.29
CA ALA A 44 10.72 -0.30 -6.56
C ALA A 44 10.54 1.05 -7.29
N GLY A 45 11.06 2.15 -6.71
CA GLY A 45 11.06 3.47 -7.33
C GLY A 45 9.82 4.32 -7.06
N PHE A 46 8.96 3.92 -6.10
CA PHE A 46 7.77 4.71 -5.73
C PHE A 46 8.11 5.76 -4.66
N GLY A 47 7.41 6.89 -4.73
CA GLY A 47 7.59 7.99 -3.78
C GLY A 47 7.12 9.33 -4.30
N VAL A 48 7.89 10.38 -3.98
CA VAL A 48 7.64 11.75 -4.45
C VAL A 48 8.30 11.97 -5.80
N ARG A 49 7.53 12.53 -6.72
CA ARG A 49 7.97 12.94 -8.08
C ARG A 49 8.23 14.43 -8.15
N ARG A 50 7.36 15.22 -7.48
CA ARG A 50 7.50 16.67 -7.35
C ARG A 50 7.14 17.08 -5.93
N GLU A 51 7.90 18.01 -5.35
CA GLU A 51 7.61 18.53 -4.01
C GLU A 51 6.38 19.46 -4.02
N ARG A 52 5.71 19.57 -2.88
CA ARG A 52 4.47 20.35 -2.76
C ARG A 52 4.62 21.81 -3.19
N ALA A 53 5.80 22.40 -2.98
CA ALA A 53 6.09 23.80 -3.36
C ALA A 53 6.04 24.03 -4.87
N ASP A 54 6.23 22.98 -5.67
CA ASP A 54 6.29 23.04 -7.13
C ASP A 54 4.97 22.59 -7.80
N LEU A 55 3.90 22.46 -7.00
CA LEU A 55 2.61 21.94 -7.44
C LEU A 55 1.51 22.98 -7.38
N ALA A 56 0.59 22.96 -8.36
CA ALA A 56 -0.68 23.64 -8.24
C ALA A 56 -1.57 22.99 -7.15
N PRO A 57 -2.55 23.70 -6.60
CA PRO A 57 -3.38 23.18 -5.50
C PRO A 57 -4.05 21.82 -5.75
N HIS A 58 -4.40 21.54 -7.01
CA HIS A 58 -5.10 20.33 -7.43
C HIS A 58 -4.17 19.18 -7.88
N GLU A 59 -2.87 19.42 -7.97
CA GLU A 59 -1.90 18.41 -8.43
C GLU A 59 -1.41 17.52 -7.28
N SER A 60 -1.18 16.24 -7.58
CA SER A 60 -0.42 15.32 -6.74
C SER A 60 1.00 15.17 -7.28
N GLY A 61 1.99 15.29 -6.40
CA GLY A 61 3.39 15.07 -6.75
C GLY A 61 3.92 13.72 -6.24
N GLN A 62 3.04 12.82 -5.81
CA GLN A 62 3.38 11.54 -5.21
C GLN A 62 2.79 10.40 -6.04
N ASP A 63 3.46 9.25 -6.04
CA ASP A 63 2.87 8.05 -6.62
C ASP A 63 1.68 7.57 -5.77
N HIS A 64 0.66 7.08 -6.44
CA HIS A 64 -0.55 6.58 -5.80
C HIS A 64 -0.53 5.06 -5.71
N VAL A 65 -0.86 4.52 -4.53
CA VAL A 65 -0.95 3.10 -4.22
C VAL A 65 -2.40 2.75 -3.91
N ALA A 66 -3.04 1.99 -4.78
CA ALA A 66 -4.40 1.53 -4.58
C ALA A 66 -4.45 0.39 -3.55
N LEU A 67 -5.40 0.44 -2.63
CA LEU A 67 -5.66 -0.59 -1.62
C LEU A 67 -7.00 -1.25 -1.91
N TYR A 68 -6.98 -2.37 -2.63
CA TYR A 68 -8.15 -3.17 -3.00
C TYR A 68 -8.26 -4.39 -2.08
N LEU A 69 -8.57 -4.12 -0.83
CA LEU A 69 -8.49 -5.05 0.29
C LEU A 69 -9.80 -5.07 1.09
N TYR A 70 -10.11 -6.20 1.70
CA TYR A 70 -11.03 -6.23 2.84
C TYR A 70 -10.38 -5.59 4.06
N ASN A 71 -11.18 -5.24 5.06
CA ASN A 71 -10.65 -4.79 6.33
C ASN A 71 -9.78 -5.88 6.96
N GLY A 72 -8.60 -5.51 7.39
CA GLY A 72 -7.61 -6.41 7.96
C GLY A 72 -6.33 -5.65 8.31
N ASN A 73 -5.34 -6.38 8.80
CA ASN A 73 -4.03 -5.79 9.11
C ASN A 73 -3.34 -5.26 7.84
N GLU A 74 -3.44 -5.96 6.73
CA GLU A 74 -2.82 -5.59 5.45
C GLU A 74 -3.32 -4.25 4.93
N TYR A 75 -4.58 -3.88 5.26
CA TYR A 75 -5.13 -2.58 4.91
C TYR A 75 -4.40 -1.44 5.62
N LEU A 76 -4.18 -1.57 6.94
CA LEU A 76 -3.45 -0.58 7.73
C LEU A 76 -1.95 -0.58 7.41
N GLU A 77 -1.36 -1.76 7.19
CA GLU A 77 0.02 -1.90 6.73
C GLU A 77 0.22 -1.18 5.39
N GLY A 78 -0.70 -1.40 4.44
CA GLY A 78 -0.70 -0.78 3.12
C GLY A 78 -0.77 0.75 3.19
N MET A 79 -1.71 1.26 3.98
CA MET A 79 -1.89 2.69 4.17
C MET A 79 -0.66 3.34 4.83
N LEU A 80 -0.18 2.78 5.94
CA LEU A 80 0.98 3.31 6.66
C LEU A 80 2.28 3.14 5.85
N GLY A 81 2.44 2.03 5.14
CA GLY A 81 3.58 1.79 4.26
C GLY A 81 3.65 2.79 3.11
N ALA A 82 2.51 3.07 2.46
CA ALA A 82 2.42 4.11 1.44
C ALA A 82 2.82 5.48 1.99
N PHE A 83 2.29 5.88 3.15
CA PHE A 83 2.65 7.16 3.78
C PHE A 83 4.13 7.25 4.16
N LYS A 84 4.71 6.16 4.67
CA LYS A 84 6.15 6.10 5.02
C LYS A 84 7.05 6.16 3.78
N ALA A 85 6.58 5.65 2.63
CA ALA A 85 7.25 5.78 1.35
C ALA A 85 6.99 7.14 0.67
N ARG A 86 6.24 8.05 1.31
CA ARG A 86 5.75 9.32 0.74
C ARG A 86 4.91 9.11 -0.52
N CYS A 87 4.13 8.03 -0.56
CA CYS A 87 3.08 7.79 -1.53
C CYS A 87 1.71 8.19 -0.97
N VAL A 88 0.73 8.31 -1.84
CA VAL A 88 -0.68 8.46 -1.47
C VAL A 88 -1.34 7.09 -1.48
N SER A 89 -2.05 6.73 -0.42
CA SER A 89 -2.92 5.56 -0.43
C SER A 89 -4.28 5.91 -1.01
N VAL A 90 -4.77 5.12 -1.95
CA VAL A 90 -6.10 5.26 -2.57
C VAL A 90 -6.96 4.09 -2.13
N ASN A 91 -8.02 4.39 -1.38
CA ASN A 91 -8.95 3.36 -0.91
C ASN A 91 -9.86 2.91 -2.06
N VAL A 92 -9.90 1.61 -2.32
CA VAL A 92 -10.73 1.01 -3.36
C VAL A 92 -11.87 0.24 -2.71
N ASN A 93 -13.10 0.53 -3.13
CA ASN A 93 -14.25 -0.21 -2.65
C ASN A 93 -14.21 -1.64 -3.20
N TYR A 94 -14.15 -2.64 -2.32
CA TYR A 94 -14.09 -4.05 -2.67
C TYR A 94 -15.36 -4.58 -3.38
N ARG A 95 -16.42 -3.78 -3.47
CA ARG A 95 -17.68 -4.12 -4.17
C ARG A 95 -17.72 -3.64 -5.61
N TYR A 96 -16.71 -2.91 -6.07
CA TYR A 96 -16.69 -2.43 -7.44
C TYR A 96 -16.65 -3.57 -8.46
N VAL A 97 -17.44 -3.43 -9.52
CA VAL A 97 -17.36 -4.26 -10.71
C VAL A 97 -16.26 -3.76 -11.65
N ALA A 98 -15.96 -4.52 -12.70
CA ALA A 98 -14.83 -4.28 -13.60
C ALA A 98 -14.74 -2.83 -14.12
N ASP A 99 -15.84 -2.27 -14.61
CA ASP A 99 -15.84 -0.91 -15.19
C ASP A 99 -15.61 0.17 -14.13
N GLU A 100 -16.22 0.03 -12.96
CA GLU A 100 -16.03 0.96 -11.84
C GLU A 100 -14.60 0.92 -11.31
N LEU A 101 -14.05 -0.29 -11.19
CA LEU A 101 -12.68 -0.50 -10.73
C LEU A 101 -11.67 0.07 -11.71
N ARG A 102 -11.84 -0.21 -13.01
CA ARG A 102 -11.01 0.35 -14.09
C ARG A 102 -11.03 1.87 -14.04
N TYR A 103 -12.23 2.46 -13.99
CA TYR A 103 -12.39 3.91 -13.93
C TYR A 103 -11.68 4.51 -12.72
N LEU A 104 -11.87 3.93 -11.52
CA LEU A 104 -11.21 4.42 -10.31
C LEU A 104 -9.69 4.37 -10.44
N LEU A 105 -9.13 3.23 -10.85
CA LEU A 105 -7.69 3.03 -10.92
C LEU A 105 -7.03 3.95 -11.95
N GLN A 106 -7.68 4.20 -13.08
CA GLN A 106 -7.23 5.17 -14.08
C GLN A 106 -7.35 6.60 -13.57
N ASN A 107 -8.52 6.98 -13.04
CA ASN A 107 -8.79 8.35 -12.59
C ASN A 107 -7.94 8.76 -11.38
N SER A 108 -7.60 7.80 -10.52
CA SER A 108 -6.70 8.03 -9.38
C SER A 108 -5.23 8.00 -9.77
N GLU A 109 -4.89 7.77 -11.04
CA GLU A 109 -3.51 7.67 -11.53
C GLU A 109 -2.67 6.67 -10.71
N SER A 110 -3.29 5.58 -10.24
CA SER A 110 -2.63 4.58 -9.42
C SER A 110 -1.46 3.93 -10.17
N LYS A 111 -0.30 3.86 -9.54
CA LYS A 111 0.93 3.25 -10.08
C LYS A 111 1.26 1.90 -9.46
N ALA A 112 0.69 1.61 -8.30
CA ALA A 112 0.79 0.34 -7.62
C ALA A 112 -0.58 -0.06 -7.06
N ILE A 113 -0.80 -1.36 -6.90
CA ILE A 113 -2.00 -1.91 -6.26
C ILE A 113 -1.63 -3.02 -5.29
N ILE A 114 -2.22 -2.98 -4.10
CA ILE A 114 -2.19 -4.04 -3.10
C ILE A 114 -3.61 -4.61 -3.03
N TYR A 115 -3.76 -5.91 -3.24
CA TYR A 115 -5.08 -6.53 -3.34
C TYR A 115 -5.12 -7.93 -2.76
N HIS A 116 -6.28 -8.35 -2.24
CA HIS A 116 -6.50 -9.74 -1.82
C HIS A 116 -6.66 -10.68 -3.03
N SER A 117 -6.17 -11.92 -2.90
CA SER A 117 -6.25 -12.97 -3.93
C SER A 117 -7.67 -13.13 -4.49
N LYS A 118 -8.68 -13.02 -3.64
CA LYS A 118 -10.10 -13.06 -4.02
C LYS A 118 -10.46 -12.16 -5.20
N PHE A 119 -9.73 -11.05 -5.37
CA PHE A 119 -9.98 -10.08 -6.44
C PHE A 119 -9.13 -10.31 -7.69
N ALA A 120 -8.25 -11.31 -7.67
CA ALA A 120 -7.39 -11.61 -8.79
C ALA A 120 -8.13 -11.84 -10.11
N PRO A 121 -9.24 -12.61 -10.18
CA PRO A 121 -9.97 -12.80 -11.43
C PRO A 121 -10.50 -11.50 -12.04
N LEU A 122 -11.08 -10.61 -11.21
CA LEU A 122 -11.58 -9.33 -11.68
C LEU A 122 -10.45 -8.41 -12.16
N LEU A 123 -9.33 -8.40 -11.45
CA LEU A 123 -8.16 -7.62 -11.85
C LEU A 123 -7.52 -8.16 -13.13
N ALA A 124 -7.52 -9.49 -13.34
CA ALA A 124 -7.03 -10.10 -14.57
C ALA A 124 -7.83 -9.65 -15.80
N GLU A 125 -9.15 -9.46 -15.63
CA GLU A 125 -10.05 -9.00 -16.71
C GLU A 125 -9.71 -7.59 -17.21
N ILE A 126 -9.30 -6.68 -16.31
CA ILE A 126 -9.10 -5.26 -16.64
C ILE A 126 -7.63 -4.86 -16.71
N ARG A 127 -6.70 -5.77 -16.46
CA ARG A 127 -5.28 -5.48 -16.33
C ARG A 127 -4.65 -4.80 -17.52
N ASP A 128 -5.01 -5.28 -18.71
CA ASP A 128 -4.46 -4.74 -19.96
C ASP A 128 -4.88 -3.29 -20.22
N ASP A 129 -5.95 -2.85 -19.58
CA ASP A 129 -6.43 -1.47 -19.62
C ASP A 129 -5.72 -0.55 -18.60
N LEU A 130 -4.82 -1.11 -17.78
CA LEU A 130 -4.15 -0.43 -16.66
C LEU A 130 -2.61 -0.44 -16.80
N PRO A 131 -2.04 0.01 -17.95
CA PRO A 131 -0.59 -0.06 -18.19
C PRO A 131 0.22 0.79 -17.21
N GLU A 132 -0.40 1.75 -16.55
CA GLU A 132 0.25 2.63 -15.58
C GLU A 132 0.51 1.95 -14.23
N ILE A 133 -0.19 0.85 -13.92
CA ILE A 133 0.06 0.09 -12.71
C ILE A 133 1.22 -0.87 -12.96
N THR A 134 2.39 -0.50 -12.47
CA THR A 134 3.64 -1.25 -12.69
C THR A 134 3.97 -2.21 -11.55
N LEU A 135 3.33 -2.09 -10.40
CA LEU A 135 3.51 -2.96 -9.23
C LEU A 135 2.17 -3.53 -8.77
N TRP A 136 2.09 -4.85 -8.74
CA TRP A 136 0.95 -5.64 -8.31
C TRP A 136 1.36 -6.49 -7.11
N LEU A 137 0.86 -6.17 -5.91
CA LEU A 137 1.14 -6.92 -4.68
C LEU A 137 -0.12 -7.69 -4.28
N GLN A 138 -0.04 -9.01 -4.35
CA GLN A 138 -1.16 -9.90 -4.01
C GLN A 138 -1.03 -10.40 -2.58
N VAL A 139 -2.06 -10.17 -1.79
CA VAL A 139 -2.21 -10.69 -0.43
C VAL A 139 -2.98 -12.01 -0.50
N ALA A 140 -2.36 -13.09 -0.05
CA ALA A 140 -3.03 -14.39 0.02
C ALA A 140 -4.20 -14.36 1.01
N ASP A 141 -5.29 -15.00 0.62
CA ASP A 141 -6.49 -15.18 1.44
C ASP A 141 -7.09 -16.59 1.28
N ASP A 142 -8.25 -16.84 1.89
CA ASP A 142 -8.91 -18.15 1.89
C ASP A 142 -9.59 -18.48 0.54
N SER A 143 -9.46 -17.65 -0.49
CA SER A 143 -10.09 -17.89 -1.80
C SER A 143 -9.44 -18.99 -2.62
N GLY A 144 -8.15 -19.25 -2.37
CA GLY A 144 -7.36 -20.21 -3.14
C GLY A 144 -6.97 -19.73 -4.54
N GLU A 145 -7.23 -18.46 -4.88
CA GLU A 145 -6.86 -17.91 -6.18
C GLU A 145 -5.33 -17.81 -6.32
N PRO A 146 -4.78 -18.26 -7.45
CA PRO A 146 -3.34 -18.23 -7.68
C PRO A 146 -2.80 -16.81 -7.79
N LEU A 147 -1.48 -16.69 -7.63
CA LEU A 147 -0.77 -15.44 -7.89
C LEU A 147 -0.95 -15.04 -9.37
N LEU A 148 -1.40 -13.81 -9.62
CA LEU A 148 -1.51 -13.30 -10.99
C LEU A 148 -0.14 -13.26 -11.68
N PRO A 149 -0.06 -13.58 -12.97
CA PRO A 149 1.17 -13.48 -13.72
C PRO A 149 1.80 -12.09 -13.58
N GLY A 150 3.06 -12.03 -13.13
CA GLY A 150 3.81 -10.78 -12.92
C GLY A 150 3.39 -9.98 -11.66
N ALA A 151 2.49 -10.50 -10.84
CA ALA A 151 2.30 -9.99 -9.48
C ALA A 151 3.36 -10.58 -8.54
N VAL A 152 3.55 -9.92 -7.41
CA VAL A 152 4.46 -10.35 -6.34
C VAL A 152 3.62 -10.70 -5.11
N ASP A 153 3.96 -11.80 -4.44
CA ASP A 153 3.36 -12.13 -3.15
C ASP A 153 3.71 -11.06 -2.11
N TYR A 154 2.70 -10.58 -1.40
CA TYR A 154 2.83 -9.49 -0.43
C TYR A 154 3.78 -9.85 0.72
N VAL A 155 3.68 -11.07 1.24
CA VAL A 155 4.51 -11.52 2.37
C VAL A 155 5.96 -11.70 1.93
N GLU A 156 6.18 -12.26 0.74
CA GLU A 156 7.51 -12.39 0.15
C GLU A 156 8.14 -11.02 -0.13
N ALA A 157 7.36 -10.06 -0.64
CA ALA A 157 7.82 -8.69 -0.85
C ALA A 157 8.32 -8.06 0.46
N LEU A 158 7.56 -8.18 1.54
CA LEU A 158 7.96 -7.66 2.84
C LEU A 158 9.19 -8.40 3.41
N ALA A 159 9.27 -9.70 3.24
CA ALA A 159 10.40 -10.51 3.71
C ALA A 159 11.72 -10.21 2.97
N SER A 160 11.63 -9.74 1.73
CA SER A 160 12.80 -9.46 0.87
C SER A 160 13.59 -8.21 1.27
N VAL A 161 13.06 -7.40 2.19
CA VAL A 161 13.66 -6.11 2.58
C VAL A 161 13.78 -5.97 4.10
N PRO A 162 14.77 -5.18 4.60
CA PRO A 162 14.88 -4.91 6.04
C PRO A 162 13.77 -3.97 6.52
N ALA A 163 13.48 -4.01 7.81
CA ALA A 163 12.53 -3.13 8.51
C ALA A 163 13.07 -1.72 8.77
N GLY A 164 13.99 -1.23 7.96
CA GLY A 164 14.46 0.15 8.00
C GLY A 164 13.45 1.09 7.35
N LEU A 165 13.39 2.34 7.82
CA LEU A 165 12.69 3.38 7.06
C LEU A 165 13.54 3.75 5.83
N PRO A 166 12.93 3.90 4.66
CA PRO A 166 13.65 4.46 3.51
C PRO A 166 14.08 5.90 3.84
N HIS A 167 15.28 6.29 3.39
CA HIS A 167 15.73 7.67 3.48
C HIS A 167 14.93 8.53 2.48
N VAL A 168 13.73 8.87 2.86
CA VAL A 168 12.86 9.79 2.11
C VAL A 168 12.92 11.15 2.80
N GLY A 169 13.23 12.21 2.06
CA GLY A 169 13.19 13.57 2.59
C GLY A 169 11.83 13.87 3.20
N HIS A 170 11.80 14.66 4.27
CA HIS A 170 10.53 15.13 4.83
C HIS A 170 10.08 16.39 4.10
N SER A 171 8.86 16.42 3.59
CA SER A 171 8.24 17.70 3.24
C SER A 171 8.01 18.49 4.53
N PRO A 172 8.39 19.78 4.59
CA PRO A 172 7.92 20.62 5.67
C PRO A 172 6.39 20.52 5.71
N GLY A 173 5.85 20.30 6.89
CA GLY A 173 4.41 20.27 7.08
C GLY A 173 3.78 21.58 6.58
N VAL A 174 2.67 21.47 5.86
CA VAL A 174 1.79 22.58 5.55
C VAL A 174 0.87 22.80 6.73
#